data_112a27c9eead3dd8fc18be66b460e1db
#
_entry.id   112a27c9eead3dd8fc18be66b460e1db
#
_cell.length_a   1.000
_cell.length_b   1.000
_cell.length_c   1.000
_cell.angle_alpha   90.00
_cell.angle_beta   90.00
_cell.angle_gamma   90.00
#
_symmetry.space_group_name_H-M   'P 1'
#
loop_
_entity.id
_entity.type
_entity.pdbx_description
1 polymer ?
#
loop_
_entity_poly.entity_id
_entity_poly.type
_entity_poly.pdbx_seq_one_letter_code
_entity_poly.pdbx_strand_id
1 'polypeptide(L)'
;MESNCPLGALMLDIEGPELTTEDRQLLARPVVGGLILFTRNYRDPRQLRELVADARNCNPELLIAVDQEGGRVQRFRHEFVQLPPLHSLFTVYQDDPERALELARSCAWVMAAEILHHGIDLSFAPVLDLYTDISAVIGNRAFAADVKTATDLARAYINGMHEAGMIATGKHFPGHGSVAADSHYELPVDTRDAEEIFGTDMQVFSHCIDVLDAIMPAHVSYPSIDSECAGFSSKWLQQILRQQLGFEGVIFSDDLGMQAARESGSPADRAAKALSAGCDMVLSCNDREAALAVADYLDANHSEGNYRLSKLRATPAADISDLYNTEKWQAATNQIAALVS
;
A
#
# COMPACT_ATOMS: atom_id res chain seq x y z
N MET A 1 25.91 -8.27 -1.35
CA MET A 1 25.35 -9.60 -1.03
C MET A 1 23.91 -9.32 -0.63
N GLU A 2 22.97 -9.72 -1.47
CA GLU A 2 21.55 -9.65 -1.10
C GLU A 2 21.39 -10.54 0.14
N SER A 3 20.91 -9.97 1.24
CA SER A 3 20.55 -10.75 2.41
C SER A 3 19.36 -11.60 2.04
N ASN A 4 19.58 -12.88 1.83
CA ASN A 4 18.53 -13.85 1.48
C ASN A 4 17.86 -14.37 2.77
N CYS A 5 17.61 -13.45 3.74
CA CYS A 5 16.96 -13.79 4.99
C CYS A 5 15.43 -13.64 4.80
N PRO A 6 14.65 -14.68 5.08
CA PRO A 6 13.20 -14.58 4.97
C PRO A 6 12.65 -13.59 6.02
N LEU A 7 11.73 -12.72 5.59
CA LEU A 7 11.09 -11.73 6.48
C LEU A 7 9.88 -12.33 7.18
N GLY A 8 9.64 -11.89 8.42
CA GLY A 8 8.43 -12.22 9.17
C GLY A 8 7.16 -11.74 8.46
N ALA A 9 6.06 -12.42 8.69
CA ALA A 9 4.80 -12.19 8.00
C ALA A 9 3.89 -11.13 8.67
N LEU A 10 4.36 -10.43 9.70
CA LEU A 10 3.61 -9.37 10.38
C LEU A 10 4.20 -8.01 10.09
N MET A 11 3.37 -7.08 9.62
CA MET A 11 3.61 -5.65 9.64
C MET A 11 2.73 -5.01 10.70
N LEU A 12 3.31 -4.18 11.54
CA LEU A 12 2.62 -3.49 12.63
C LEU A 12 3.03 -2.03 12.74
N ASP A 13 2.39 -1.28 13.59
CA ASP A 13 2.67 0.14 13.83
C ASP A 13 3.17 0.39 15.26
N ILE A 14 3.54 1.65 15.51
CA ILE A 14 3.95 2.16 16.80
C ILE A 14 3.11 3.39 17.21
N GLU A 15 3.04 3.66 18.52
CA GLU A 15 2.14 4.70 19.04
C GLU A 15 2.65 6.13 18.83
N GLY A 16 3.95 6.34 18.90
CA GLY A 16 4.52 7.68 18.96
C GLY A 16 5.62 7.96 17.93
N PRO A 17 6.24 9.13 17.99
CA PRO A 17 7.34 9.51 17.09
C PRO A 17 8.69 8.91 17.49
N GLU A 18 8.75 8.14 18.57
CA GLU A 18 9.96 7.49 19.09
C GLU A 18 9.62 6.08 19.55
N LEU A 19 10.56 5.13 19.45
CA LEU A 19 10.34 3.77 19.92
C LEU A 19 10.39 3.71 21.45
N THR A 20 9.41 3.05 22.05
CA THR A 20 9.44 2.62 23.45
C THR A 20 10.32 1.39 23.61
N THR A 21 10.57 0.96 24.84
CA THR A 21 11.26 -0.32 25.13
C THR A 21 10.46 -1.51 24.58
N GLU A 22 9.12 -1.46 24.72
CA GLU A 22 8.23 -2.50 24.22
C GLU A 22 8.23 -2.59 22.69
N ASP A 23 8.22 -1.43 22.01
CA ASP A 23 8.34 -1.39 20.55
C ASP A 23 9.63 -2.06 20.05
N ARG A 24 10.78 -1.75 20.71
CA ARG A 24 12.07 -2.38 20.35
C ARG A 24 12.03 -3.89 20.53
N GLN A 25 11.44 -4.38 21.62
CA GLN A 25 11.30 -5.82 21.87
C GLN A 25 10.40 -6.48 20.83
N LEU A 26 9.30 -5.82 20.45
CA LEU A 26 8.37 -6.34 19.47
C LEU A 26 8.96 -6.36 18.05
N LEU A 27 9.62 -5.27 17.63
CA LEU A 27 10.27 -5.18 16.32
C LEU A 27 11.45 -6.17 16.16
N ALA A 28 12.07 -6.59 17.27
CA ALA A 28 13.13 -7.60 17.27
C ALA A 28 12.62 -9.03 17.13
N ARG A 29 11.28 -9.29 17.21
CA ARG A 29 10.72 -10.64 17.04
C ARG A 29 10.85 -11.08 15.56
N PRO A 30 11.31 -12.33 15.29
CA PRO A 30 11.49 -12.80 13.91
C PRO A 30 10.23 -12.78 13.06
N VAL A 31 9.04 -12.90 13.66
CA VAL A 31 7.76 -12.85 12.95
C VAL A 31 7.36 -11.45 12.50
N VAL A 32 8.01 -10.40 13.01
CA VAL A 32 7.79 -9.01 12.61
C VAL A 32 8.73 -8.67 11.47
N GLY A 33 8.18 -8.61 10.27
CA GLY A 33 8.89 -8.28 9.04
C GLY A 33 8.66 -6.85 8.56
N GLY A 34 7.71 -6.11 9.15
CA GLY A 34 7.38 -4.77 8.70
C GLY A 34 6.94 -3.80 9.81
N LEU A 35 7.20 -2.51 9.55
CA LEU A 35 6.73 -1.37 10.33
C LEU A 35 6.00 -0.41 9.40
N ILE A 36 4.73 -0.11 9.67
CA ILE A 36 3.99 0.94 8.97
C ILE A 36 3.93 2.22 9.83
N LEU A 37 4.22 3.36 9.20
CA LEU A 37 4.21 4.66 9.85
C LEU A 37 2.94 5.46 9.51
N PHE A 38 2.42 6.17 10.50
CA PHE A 38 1.27 7.05 10.40
C PHE A 38 1.64 8.50 10.73
N THR A 39 0.71 9.43 10.56
CA THR A 39 0.91 10.85 10.87
C THR A 39 1.41 11.09 12.30
N ARG A 40 0.97 10.28 13.28
CA ARG A 40 1.40 10.36 14.68
C ARG A 40 2.88 10.04 14.91
N ASN A 41 3.50 9.37 13.95
CA ASN A 41 4.92 8.97 14.02
C ASN A 41 5.85 10.04 13.42
N TYR A 42 5.29 11.12 12.89
CA TYR A 42 6.02 12.18 12.21
C TYR A 42 5.91 13.51 12.95
N ARG A 43 7.03 14.18 13.17
CA ARG A 43 7.15 15.53 13.70
C ARG A 43 7.92 16.45 12.75
N ASP A 44 9.08 16.00 12.31
CA ASP A 44 9.96 16.67 11.35
C ASP A 44 10.87 15.66 10.65
N PRO A 45 11.54 16.03 9.52
CA PRO A 45 12.37 15.11 8.73
C PRO A 45 13.55 14.51 9.51
N ARG A 46 14.10 15.24 10.46
CA ARG A 46 15.21 14.74 11.28
C ARG A 46 14.74 13.64 12.23
N GLN A 47 13.66 13.90 12.96
CA GLN A 47 13.07 12.93 13.87
C GLN A 47 12.64 11.65 13.11
N LEU A 48 12.07 11.79 11.90
CA LEU A 48 11.68 10.65 11.08
C LEU A 48 12.88 9.75 10.74
N ARG A 49 14.01 10.34 10.31
CA ARG A 49 15.24 9.57 10.04
C ARG A 49 15.80 8.90 11.29
N GLU A 50 15.74 9.57 12.45
CA GLU A 50 16.16 8.99 13.73
C GLU A 50 15.26 7.80 14.11
N LEU A 51 13.95 7.91 13.94
CA LEU A 51 12.99 6.82 14.16
C LEU A 51 13.25 5.61 13.25
N VAL A 52 13.42 5.86 11.95
CA VAL A 52 13.71 4.82 10.94
C VAL A 52 15.03 4.10 11.26
N ALA A 53 16.08 4.86 11.60
CA ALA A 53 17.37 4.28 11.98
C ALA A 53 17.26 3.42 13.25
N ASP A 54 16.49 3.87 14.22
CA ASP A 54 16.26 3.15 15.47
C ASP A 54 15.47 1.85 15.26
N ALA A 55 14.44 1.86 14.40
CA ALA A 55 13.71 0.66 14.01
C ALA A 55 14.63 -0.36 13.30
N ARG A 56 15.49 0.10 12.38
CA ARG A 56 16.47 -0.78 11.72
C ARG A 56 17.56 -1.29 12.64
N ASN A 57 17.87 -0.61 13.73
CA ASN A 57 18.77 -1.14 14.76
C ASN A 57 18.15 -2.32 15.52
N CYS A 58 16.81 -2.37 15.64
CA CYS A 58 16.10 -3.50 16.21
C CYS A 58 16.02 -4.70 15.23
N ASN A 59 15.79 -4.41 13.97
CA ASN A 59 15.71 -5.41 12.90
C ASN A 59 16.18 -4.78 11.58
N PRO A 60 17.44 -5.06 11.13
CA PRO A 60 18.00 -4.48 9.90
C PRO A 60 17.25 -4.82 8.62
N GLU A 61 16.54 -5.94 8.61
CA GLU A 61 15.76 -6.41 7.45
C GLU A 61 14.32 -5.88 7.40
N LEU A 62 13.89 -5.13 8.40
CA LEU A 62 12.53 -4.63 8.53
C LEU A 62 12.10 -3.83 7.30
N LEU A 63 10.96 -4.17 6.70
CA LEU A 63 10.30 -3.33 5.69
C LEU A 63 9.62 -2.15 6.38
N ILE A 64 9.91 -0.93 5.95
CA ILE A 64 9.26 0.26 6.51
C ILE A 64 8.33 0.86 5.45
N ALA A 65 7.07 1.00 5.80
CA ALA A 65 5.98 1.41 4.92
C ALA A 65 5.25 2.65 5.43
N VAL A 66 4.52 3.31 4.55
CA VAL A 66 3.63 4.44 4.85
C VAL A 66 2.50 4.49 3.82
N ASP A 67 1.38 5.16 4.15
CA ASP A 67 0.39 5.59 3.17
C ASP A 67 0.69 7.04 2.73
N GLN A 68 1.43 7.22 1.67
CA GLN A 68 1.79 8.53 1.11
C GLN A 68 1.22 8.63 -0.31
N GLU A 69 -0.13 8.61 -0.43
CA GLU A 69 -0.83 8.61 -1.73
C GLU A 69 -0.88 10.02 -2.35
N GLY A 70 -1.04 11.02 -1.53
CA GLY A 70 -1.37 12.39 -1.87
C GLY A 70 -2.79 12.79 -1.42
N GLY A 71 -3.18 14.04 -1.68
CA GLY A 71 -4.47 14.55 -1.26
C GLY A 71 -4.71 14.37 0.24
N ARG A 72 -5.84 13.76 0.61
CA ARG A 72 -6.20 13.52 2.02
C ARG A 72 -5.41 12.38 2.67
N VAL A 73 -4.85 11.46 1.88
CA VAL A 73 -4.05 10.33 2.37
C VAL A 73 -2.57 10.59 2.10
N GLN A 74 -2.03 11.50 2.88
CA GLN A 74 -0.62 11.84 2.90
C GLN A 74 -0.22 12.01 4.36
N ARG A 75 0.60 11.08 4.90
CA ARG A 75 0.92 11.04 6.34
C ARG A 75 1.92 12.10 6.75
N PHE A 76 2.93 12.33 5.90
CA PHE A 76 3.96 13.33 6.12
C PHE A 76 3.66 14.56 5.25
N ARG A 77 3.44 15.71 5.87
CA ARG A 77 3.00 16.94 5.18
C ARG A 77 3.95 18.11 5.39
N HIS A 78 4.27 18.42 6.64
CA HIS A 78 5.20 19.51 6.95
C HIS A 78 6.59 19.16 6.43
N GLU A 79 7.21 20.05 5.67
CA GLU A 79 8.51 19.85 5.00
C GLU A 79 8.57 18.69 3.99
N PHE A 80 7.39 18.19 3.56
CA PHE A 80 7.22 17.30 2.42
C PHE A 80 6.43 17.99 1.31
N VAL A 81 6.66 17.60 0.06
CA VAL A 81 5.88 18.11 -1.06
C VAL A 81 4.41 17.73 -0.88
N GLN A 82 3.53 18.73 -1.01
CA GLN A 82 2.09 18.47 -0.98
C GLN A 82 1.68 17.87 -2.32
N LEU A 83 1.35 16.59 -2.31
CA LEU A 83 0.92 15.86 -3.50
C LEU A 83 -0.57 16.10 -3.74
N PRO A 84 -1.01 16.31 -5.00
CA PRO A 84 -2.42 16.42 -5.32
C PRO A 84 -3.13 15.07 -5.07
N PRO A 85 -4.48 15.07 -4.89
CA PRO A 85 -5.24 13.84 -4.99
C PRO A 85 -5.14 13.29 -6.41
N LEU A 86 -5.09 11.96 -6.57
CA LEU A 86 -4.85 11.32 -7.88
C LEU A 86 -5.90 11.72 -8.93
N HIS A 87 -7.14 11.98 -8.52
CA HIS A 87 -8.22 12.43 -9.42
C HIS A 87 -7.94 13.77 -10.09
N SER A 88 -7.07 14.62 -9.53
CA SER A 88 -6.66 15.87 -10.17
C SER A 88 -5.96 15.64 -11.51
N LEU A 89 -5.31 14.50 -11.68
CA LEU A 89 -4.66 14.11 -12.93
C LEU A 89 -5.68 13.82 -14.05
N PHE A 90 -6.88 13.34 -13.69
CA PHE A 90 -7.97 13.13 -14.65
C PHE A 90 -8.38 14.43 -15.34
N THR A 91 -8.48 15.53 -14.60
CA THR A 91 -8.83 16.82 -15.17
C THR A 91 -7.81 17.24 -16.24
N VAL A 92 -6.53 17.04 -15.99
CA VAL A 92 -5.48 17.32 -16.97
C VAL A 92 -5.56 16.34 -18.15
N TYR A 93 -5.85 15.05 -17.89
CA TYR A 93 -5.94 14.02 -18.91
C TYR A 93 -7.04 14.31 -19.95
N GLN A 94 -8.14 14.94 -19.54
CA GLN A 94 -9.22 15.30 -20.45
C GLN A 94 -8.78 16.34 -21.51
N ASP A 95 -7.86 17.23 -21.15
CA ASP A 95 -7.37 18.28 -22.04
C ASP A 95 -6.08 17.89 -22.77
N ASP A 96 -5.15 17.24 -22.06
CA ASP A 96 -3.82 16.85 -22.55
C ASP A 96 -3.37 15.54 -21.90
N PRO A 97 -3.68 14.38 -22.52
CA PRO A 97 -3.31 13.08 -21.99
C PRO A 97 -1.81 12.88 -21.79
N GLU A 98 -0.96 13.35 -22.71
CA GLU A 98 0.49 13.17 -22.61
C GLU A 98 1.04 13.91 -21.39
N ARG A 99 0.61 15.15 -21.19
CA ARG A 99 0.97 15.94 -20.01
C ARG A 99 0.49 15.30 -18.71
N ALA A 100 -0.72 14.74 -18.69
CA ALA A 100 -1.24 14.06 -17.50
C ALA A 100 -0.41 12.84 -17.12
N LEU A 101 0.06 12.05 -18.11
CA LEU A 101 0.94 10.92 -17.87
C LEU A 101 2.31 11.35 -17.33
N GLU A 102 2.89 12.41 -17.86
CA GLU A 102 4.13 12.99 -17.32
C GLU A 102 3.96 13.47 -15.88
N LEU A 103 2.83 14.13 -15.58
CA LEU A 103 2.51 14.58 -14.23
C LEU A 103 2.28 13.43 -13.25
N ALA A 104 1.58 12.38 -13.68
CA ALA A 104 1.40 11.17 -12.87
C ALA A 104 2.75 10.53 -12.51
N ARG A 105 3.65 10.41 -13.49
CA ARG A 105 5.01 9.91 -13.30
C ARG A 105 5.82 10.81 -12.37
N SER A 106 5.73 12.14 -12.53
CA SER A 106 6.44 13.11 -11.68
C SER A 106 5.92 13.09 -10.24
N CYS A 107 4.60 13.04 -10.02
CA CYS A 107 4.00 12.93 -8.68
C CYS A 107 4.49 11.67 -7.96
N ALA A 108 4.46 10.53 -8.65
CA ALA A 108 4.90 9.26 -8.10
C ALA A 108 6.40 9.24 -7.80
N TRP A 109 7.22 9.77 -8.71
CA TRP A 109 8.66 9.85 -8.51
C TRP A 109 9.01 10.76 -7.31
N VAL A 110 8.37 11.92 -7.18
CA VAL A 110 8.60 12.84 -6.05
C VAL A 110 8.17 12.17 -4.73
N MET A 111 6.99 11.57 -4.69
CA MET A 111 6.52 10.83 -3.52
C MET A 111 7.52 9.76 -3.11
N ALA A 112 7.90 8.90 -4.05
CA ALA A 112 8.80 7.78 -3.78
C ALA A 112 10.21 8.25 -3.40
N ALA A 113 10.78 9.20 -4.15
CA ALA A 113 12.11 9.73 -3.88
C ALA A 113 12.20 10.36 -2.48
N GLU A 114 11.18 11.11 -2.08
CA GLU A 114 11.15 11.80 -0.80
C GLU A 114 11.10 10.83 0.38
N ILE A 115 10.22 9.82 0.35
CA ILE A 115 10.15 8.84 1.44
C ILE A 115 11.37 7.90 1.46
N LEU A 116 11.91 7.53 0.29
CA LEU A 116 13.17 6.76 0.19
C LEU A 116 14.36 7.53 0.77
N HIS A 117 14.44 8.85 0.54
CA HIS A 117 15.45 9.71 1.15
C HIS A 117 15.44 9.67 2.68
N HIS A 118 14.28 9.37 3.26
CA HIS A 118 14.12 9.22 4.71
C HIS A 118 14.29 7.77 5.20
N GLY A 119 14.67 6.83 4.31
CA GLY A 119 14.95 5.43 4.65
C GLY A 119 13.72 4.53 4.74
N ILE A 120 12.56 5.00 4.25
CA ILE A 120 11.31 4.23 4.17
C ILE A 120 11.29 3.49 2.84
N ASP A 121 10.94 2.20 2.84
CA ASP A 121 11.07 1.33 1.67
C ASP A 121 9.93 1.50 0.66
N LEU A 122 8.69 1.70 1.13
CA LEU A 122 7.53 1.74 0.23
C LEU A 122 6.39 2.62 0.74
N SER A 123 5.60 3.12 -0.20
CA SER A 123 4.24 3.60 0.04
C SER A 123 3.25 2.56 -0.46
N PHE A 124 2.17 2.30 0.31
CA PHE A 124 1.03 1.54 -0.19
C PHE A 124 0.27 2.38 -1.24
N ALA A 125 0.80 2.39 -2.45
CA ALA A 125 0.32 3.14 -3.62
C ALA A 125 0.68 2.39 -4.91
N PRO A 126 -0.07 2.61 -6.01
CA PRO A 126 -1.23 3.49 -6.15
C PRO A 126 -2.57 2.84 -5.77
N VAL A 127 -3.59 3.68 -5.58
CA VAL A 127 -5.00 3.26 -5.56
C VAL A 127 -5.45 2.98 -6.98
N LEU A 128 -5.89 1.75 -7.26
CA LEU A 128 -6.37 1.29 -8.56
C LEU A 128 -7.90 1.16 -8.63
N ASP A 129 -8.57 1.48 -7.53
CA ASP A 129 -10.04 1.54 -7.51
C ASP A 129 -10.55 2.58 -8.51
N LEU A 130 -11.68 2.29 -9.16
CA LEU A 130 -12.33 3.27 -10.03
C LEU A 130 -13.03 4.36 -9.22
N TYR A 131 -12.97 5.59 -9.74
CA TYR A 131 -13.73 6.71 -9.18
C TYR A 131 -15.23 6.46 -9.36
N THR A 132 -15.97 6.60 -8.29
CA THR A 132 -17.44 6.67 -8.31
C THR A 132 -17.91 7.72 -7.32
N ASP A 133 -19.13 8.25 -7.54
CA ASP A 133 -19.77 9.15 -6.57
C ASP A 133 -20.36 8.38 -5.37
N ILE A 134 -20.27 7.04 -5.39
CA ILE A 134 -20.82 6.15 -4.36
C ILE A 134 -19.86 6.04 -3.18
N SER A 135 -18.56 5.79 -3.45
CA SER A 135 -17.57 5.52 -2.42
C SER A 135 -16.92 6.79 -1.89
N ALA A 136 -17.34 7.25 -0.71
CA ALA A 136 -16.66 8.36 -0.03
C ALA A 136 -15.24 7.97 0.46
N VAL A 137 -14.99 6.68 0.68
CA VAL A 137 -13.69 6.16 1.13
C VAL A 137 -12.65 6.26 0.02
N ILE A 138 -13.02 5.94 -1.20
CA ILE A 138 -12.15 6.05 -2.37
C ILE A 138 -12.19 7.50 -2.89
N GLY A 139 -13.31 7.94 -3.43
CA GLY A 139 -13.47 9.31 -3.91
C GLY A 139 -12.28 9.76 -4.76
N ASN A 140 -11.73 10.94 -4.45
CA ASN A 140 -10.61 11.54 -5.20
C ASN A 140 -9.25 10.86 -5.00
N ARG A 141 -9.17 9.75 -4.26
CA ARG A 141 -7.99 8.87 -4.24
C ARG A 141 -7.85 8.05 -5.52
N ALA A 142 -8.96 7.77 -6.24
CA ALA A 142 -8.96 7.11 -7.53
C ALA A 142 -8.46 8.04 -8.64
N PHE A 143 -7.88 7.47 -9.71
CA PHE A 143 -7.48 8.24 -10.89
C PHE A 143 -8.68 8.72 -11.71
N ALA A 144 -9.52 7.80 -12.16
CA ALA A 144 -10.64 8.07 -13.07
C ALA A 144 -11.79 7.07 -12.89
N ALA A 145 -12.94 7.36 -13.49
CA ALA A 145 -14.10 6.49 -13.49
C ALA A 145 -14.05 5.42 -14.59
N ASP A 146 -13.33 5.66 -15.68
CA ASP A 146 -13.21 4.71 -16.78
C ASP A 146 -11.90 3.92 -16.70
N VAL A 147 -11.98 2.66 -17.10
CA VAL A 147 -10.87 1.69 -17.03
C VAL A 147 -9.65 2.16 -17.81
N LYS A 148 -9.85 2.72 -19.00
CA LYS A 148 -8.73 3.12 -19.86
C LYS A 148 -7.92 4.24 -19.24
N THR A 149 -8.56 5.34 -18.84
CA THR A 149 -7.89 6.49 -18.23
C THR A 149 -7.25 6.12 -16.90
N ALA A 150 -7.97 5.35 -16.06
CA ALA A 150 -7.43 4.86 -14.79
C ALA A 150 -6.17 4.01 -15.01
N THR A 151 -6.18 3.10 -15.99
CA THR A 151 -5.03 2.26 -16.32
C THR A 151 -3.85 3.07 -16.85
N ASP A 152 -4.08 4.00 -17.78
CA ASP A 152 -3.01 4.82 -18.37
C ASP A 152 -2.30 5.64 -17.28
N LEU A 153 -3.06 6.32 -16.43
CA LEU A 153 -2.51 7.12 -15.31
C LEU A 153 -1.82 6.24 -14.26
N ALA A 154 -2.42 5.10 -13.90
CA ALA A 154 -1.84 4.15 -12.95
C ALA A 154 -0.50 3.61 -13.43
N ARG A 155 -0.39 3.19 -14.68
CA ARG A 155 0.88 2.69 -15.25
C ARG A 155 1.95 3.78 -15.28
N ALA A 156 1.59 5.01 -15.63
CA ALA A 156 2.53 6.14 -15.59
C ALA A 156 3.00 6.43 -14.15
N TYR A 157 2.09 6.36 -13.18
CA TYR A 157 2.39 6.52 -11.75
C TYR A 157 3.35 5.42 -11.24
N ILE A 158 3.04 4.15 -11.53
CA ILE A 158 3.88 3.00 -11.18
C ILE A 158 5.30 3.15 -11.77
N ASN A 159 5.40 3.57 -13.03
CA ASN A 159 6.70 3.83 -13.66
C ASN A 159 7.50 4.91 -12.90
N GLY A 160 6.84 5.95 -12.39
CA GLY A 160 7.49 6.98 -11.58
C GLY A 160 8.01 6.44 -10.25
N MET A 161 7.28 5.53 -9.59
CA MET A 161 7.75 4.84 -8.37
C MET A 161 8.99 3.98 -8.68
N HIS A 162 8.94 3.18 -9.73
CA HIS A 162 10.05 2.33 -10.14
C HIS A 162 11.31 3.12 -10.50
N GLU A 163 11.17 4.29 -11.14
CA GLU A 163 12.31 5.17 -11.43
C GLU A 163 13.03 5.69 -10.18
N ALA A 164 12.31 5.87 -9.10
CA ALA A 164 12.92 6.22 -7.81
C ALA A 164 13.56 5.00 -7.13
N GLY A 165 13.25 3.79 -7.58
CA GLY A 165 13.69 2.52 -6.96
C GLY A 165 12.74 1.99 -5.89
N MET A 166 11.46 2.42 -5.92
CA MET A 166 10.40 1.96 -5.03
C MET A 166 9.47 1.00 -5.75
N ILE A 167 9.05 -0.06 -5.06
CA ILE A 167 8.04 -1.00 -5.52
C ILE A 167 6.64 -0.37 -5.49
N ALA A 168 5.73 -0.86 -6.33
CA ALA A 168 4.35 -0.40 -6.40
C ALA A 168 3.37 -1.43 -5.82
N THR A 169 2.46 -0.97 -4.96
CA THR A 169 1.38 -1.79 -4.37
C THR A 169 0.02 -1.33 -4.86
N GLY A 170 -0.61 -2.11 -5.73
CA GLY A 170 -1.98 -1.83 -6.20
C GLY A 170 -3.02 -2.15 -5.14
N LYS A 171 -3.95 -1.22 -4.89
CA LYS A 171 -5.02 -1.40 -3.89
C LYS A 171 -6.33 -0.75 -4.35
N HIS A 172 -7.49 -1.27 -3.96
CA HIS A 172 -7.76 -2.42 -3.10
C HIS A 172 -8.43 -3.52 -3.95
N PHE A 173 -7.68 -4.55 -4.28
CA PHE A 173 -8.12 -5.64 -5.19
C PHE A 173 -9.37 -6.38 -4.67
N PRO A 174 -10.38 -6.68 -5.51
CA PRO A 174 -10.50 -6.43 -6.94
C PRO A 174 -11.07 -5.05 -7.33
N GLY A 175 -11.37 -4.17 -6.37
CA GLY A 175 -11.87 -2.82 -6.53
C GLY A 175 -12.90 -2.44 -5.46
N HIS A 176 -12.66 -1.34 -4.73
CA HIS A 176 -13.50 -0.84 -3.62
C HIS A 176 -14.39 0.36 -4.02
N GLY A 177 -14.24 0.85 -5.26
CA GLY A 177 -14.88 2.11 -5.68
C GLY A 177 -16.39 2.06 -5.78
N SER A 178 -17.00 0.89 -5.93
CA SER A 178 -18.42 0.72 -6.21
C SER A 178 -19.30 0.41 -4.98
N VAL A 179 -18.74 0.51 -3.77
CA VAL A 179 -19.46 0.31 -2.51
C VAL A 179 -19.45 1.59 -1.67
N ALA A 180 -20.64 1.93 -1.12
CA ALA A 180 -20.79 3.13 -0.28
C ALA A 180 -20.27 2.93 1.14
N ALA A 181 -20.37 1.69 1.65
CA ALA A 181 -19.96 1.35 3.00
C ALA A 181 -18.44 1.48 3.18
N ASP A 182 -18.04 2.02 4.33
CA ASP A 182 -16.64 2.17 4.71
C ASP A 182 -16.19 0.93 5.50
N SER A 183 -15.21 0.21 4.98
CA SER A 183 -14.66 -1.00 5.60
C SER A 183 -14.02 -0.74 6.98
N HIS A 184 -13.77 0.53 7.34
CA HIS A 184 -13.37 0.90 8.71
C HIS A 184 -14.52 0.80 9.73
N TYR A 185 -15.78 0.83 9.28
CA TYR A 185 -16.95 0.86 10.18
C TYR A 185 -17.89 -0.34 10.03
N GLU A 186 -17.97 -0.96 8.84
CA GLU A 186 -18.82 -2.11 8.55
C GLU A 186 -18.23 -2.95 7.42
N LEU A 187 -18.73 -4.18 7.20
CA LEU A 187 -18.35 -5.00 6.06
C LEU A 187 -19.08 -4.52 4.80
N PRO A 188 -18.38 -3.91 3.82
CA PRO A 188 -18.99 -3.54 2.56
C PRO A 188 -19.34 -4.78 1.75
N VAL A 189 -20.48 -4.72 1.03
CA VAL A 189 -20.95 -5.80 0.15
C VAL A 189 -21.18 -5.23 -1.24
N ASP A 190 -20.44 -5.72 -2.21
CA ASP A 190 -20.67 -5.43 -3.62
C ASP A 190 -21.61 -6.48 -4.21
N THR A 191 -22.84 -6.05 -4.52
CA THR A 191 -23.92 -6.95 -5.00
C THR A 191 -23.98 -7.06 -6.51
N ARG A 192 -23.05 -6.44 -7.24
CA ARG A 192 -22.96 -6.57 -8.69
C ARG A 192 -22.68 -8.02 -9.09
N ASP A 193 -23.04 -8.37 -10.32
CA ASP A 193 -22.70 -9.69 -10.83
C ASP A 193 -21.20 -9.81 -11.18
N ALA A 194 -20.75 -11.05 -11.35
CA ALA A 194 -19.34 -11.32 -11.61
C ALA A 194 -18.87 -10.72 -12.95
N GLU A 195 -19.70 -10.71 -13.98
CA GLU A 195 -19.37 -10.17 -15.30
C GLU A 195 -19.09 -8.67 -15.23
N GLU A 196 -19.89 -7.93 -14.46
CA GLU A 196 -19.69 -6.50 -14.25
C GLU A 196 -18.40 -6.21 -13.47
N ILE A 197 -18.13 -6.93 -12.36
CA ILE A 197 -16.92 -6.76 -11.57
C ILE A 197 -15.67 -7.07 -12.40
N PHE A 198 -15.68 -8.18 -13.14
CA PHE A 198 -14.57 -8.57 -14.03
C PHE A 198 -14.42 -7.64 -15.24
N GLY A 199 -15.49 -7.04 -15.71
CA GLY A 199 -15.50 -6.11 -16.84
C GLY A 199 -15.15 -4.67 -16.49
N THR A 200 -15.13 -4.29 -15.22
CA THR A 200 -14.86 -2.92 -14.75
C THR A 200 -13.68 -2.86 -13.77
N ASP A 201 -13.93 -2.92 -12.49
CA ASP A 201 -12.93 -2.66 -11.43
C ASP A 201 -11.69 -3.55 -11.59
N MET A 202 -11.89 -4.85 -11.81
CA MET A 202 -10.78 -5.79 -11.94
C MET A 202 -9.94 -5.57 -13.20
N GLN A 203 -10.48 -4.90 -14.23
CA GLN A 203 -9.72 -4.62 -15.48
C GLN A 203 -8.52 -3.71 -15.22
N VAL A 204 -8.62 -2.74 -14.30
CA VAL A 204 -7.49 -1.87 -13.97
C VAL A 204 -6.34 -2.70 -13.38
N PHE A 205 -6.64 -3.61 -12.47
CA PHE A 205 -5.64 -4.53 -11.91
C PHE A 205 -5.06 -5.46 -12.98
N SER A 206 -5.93 -6.05 -13.82
CA SER A 206 -5.51 -6.93 -14.90
C SER A 206 -4.56 -6.24 -15.88
N HIS A 207 -4.84 -4.98 -16.23
CA HIS A 207 -4.01 -4.19 -17.15
C HIS A 207 -2.73 -3.63 -16.51
N CYS A 208 -2.59 -3.69 -15.19
CA CYS A 208 -1.39 -3.27 -14.46
C CYS A 208 -0.59 -4.45 -13.90
N ILE A 209 -1.08 -5.69 -14.05
CA ILE A 209 -0.55 -6.88 -13.37
C ILE A 209 0.94 -7.13 -13.63
N ASP A 210 1.42 -6.79 -14.82
CA ASP A 210 2.80 -6.94 -15.28
C ASP A 210 3.78 -5.92 -14.69
N VAL A 211 3.27 -4.84 -14.11
CA VAL A 211 4.07 -3.76 -13.51
C VAL A 211 3.85 -3.61 -12.00
N LEU A 212 2.95 -4.40 -11.40
CA LEU A 212 2.73 -4.40 -9.96
C LEU A 212 3.68 -5.37 -9.25
N ASP A 213 4.34 -4.90 -8.20
CA ASP A 213 5.21 -5.71 -7.34
C ASP A 213 4.44 -6.31 -6.16
N ALA A 214 3.41 -5.60 -5.70
CA ALA A 214 2.54 -6.05 -4.63
C ALA A 214 1.07 -5.67 -4.89
N ILE A 215 0.17 -6.40 -4.24
CA ILE A 215 -1.27 -6.12 -4.24
C ILE A 215 -1.80 -6.21 -2.81
N MET A 216 -2.73 -5.30 -2.49
CA MET A 216 -3.49 -5.31 -1.25
C MET A 216 -4.97 -5.55 -1.59
N PRO A 217 -5.58 -6.68 -1.16
CA PRO A 217 -6.99 -6.96 -1.36
C PRO A 217 -7.87 -6.13 -0.43
N ALA A 218 -9.07 -5.83 -0.89
CA ALA A 218 -10.08 -5.11 -0.13
C ALA A 218 -10.73 -6.00 0.94
N HIS A 219 -11.11 -5.40 2.08
CA HIS A 219 -12.07 -6.02 3.01
C HIS A 219 -13.51 -5.75 2.53
N VAL A 220 -13.85 -6.30 1.36
CA VAL A 220 -15.16 -6.20 0.71
C VAL A 220 -15.62 -7.61 0.35
N SER A 221 -16.92 -7.90 0.57
CA SER A 221 -17.56 -9.14 0.12
C SER A 221 -18.15 -8.96 -1.27
N TYR A 222 -17.99 -9.97 -2.13
CA TYR A 222 -18.51 -10.04 -3.50
C TYR A 222 -19.31 -11.33 -3.67
N PRO A 223 -20.57 -11.41 -3.17
CA PRO A 223 -21.33 -12.65 -3.06
C PRO A 223 -21.56 -13.38 -4.38
N SER A 224 -21.56 -12.65 -5.51
CA SER A 224 -21.64 -13.27 -6.85
C SER A 224 -20.42 -14.14 -7.21
N ILE A 225 -19.30 -13.99 -6.47
CA ILE A 225 -18.05 -14.70 -6.73
C ILE A 225 -17.69 -15.57 -5.53
N ASP A 226 -17.60 -15.00 -4.32
CA ASP A 226 -17.34 -15.72 -3.07
C ASP A 226 -18.05 -15.06 -1.89
N SER A 227 -18.47 -15.86 -0.92
CA SER A 227 -19.09 -15.38 0.32
C SER A 227 -18.09 -14.75 1.30
N GLU A 228 -16.82 -15.16 1.25
CA GLU A 228 -15.74 -14.55 2.04
C GLU A 228 -15.32 -13.21 1.43
N CYS A 229 -14.89 -12.25 2.25
CA CYS A 229 -14.33 -11.01 1.71
C CYS A 229 -13.01 -11.28 0.99
N ALA A 230 -12.65 -10.44 0.03
CA ALA A 230 -11.54 -10.69 -0.89
C ALA A 230 -10.21 -10.99 -0.17
N GLY A 231 -9.90 -10.28 0.94
CA GLY A 231 -8.68 -10.49 1.71
C GLY A 231 -8.60 -11.82 2.46
N PHE A 232 -9.73 -12.54 2.62
CA PHE A 232 -9.81 -13.85 3.29
C PHE A 232 -10.23 -14.99 2.35
N SER A 233 -10.36 -14.72 1.06
CA SER A 233 -10.83 -15.66 0.06
C SER A 233 -9.69 -16.28 -0.75
N SER A 234 -9.49 -17.58 -0.61
CA SER A 234 -8.57 -18.33 -1.48
C SER A 234 -9.02 -18.34 -2.94
N LYS A 235 -10.31 -18.17 -3.20
CA LYS A 235 -10.83 -18.02 -4.57
C LYS A 235 -10.33 -16.73 -5.20
N TRP A 236 -10.40 -15.60 -4.48
CA TRP A 236 -9.88 -14.33 -4.96
C TRP A 236 -8.35 -14.34 -5.08
N LEU A 237 -7.63 -14.79 -4.04
CA LEU A 237 -6.18 -14.64 -3.99
C LEU A 237 -5.44 -15.75 -4.75
N GLN A 238 -5.90 -17.01 -4.66
CA GLN A 238 -5.19 -18.12 -5.33
C GLN A 238 -5.74 -18.40 -6.72
N GLN A 239 -7.07 -18.53 -6.88
CA GLN A 239 -7.62 -18.91 -8.18
C GLN A 239 -7.63 -17.73 -9.16
N ILE A 240 -8.14 -16.57 -8.73
CA ILE A 240 -8.28 -15.43 -9.63
C ILE A 240 -6.94 -14.68 -9.74
N LEU A 241 -6.40 -14.16 -8.65
CA LEU A 241 -5.21 -13.31 -8.70
C LEU A 241 -3.95 -14.10 -9.13
N ARG A 242 -3.65 -15.21 -8.46
CA ARG A 242 -2.44 -15.99 -8.77
C ARG A 242 -2.56 -16.80 -10.08
N GLN A 243 -3.66 -17.58 -10.26
CA GLN A 243 -3.74 -18.51 -11.38
C GLN A 243 -4.30 -17.88 -12.65
N GLN A 244 -5.39 -17.11 -12.57
CA GLN A 244 -6.02 -16.53 -13.78
C GLN A 244 -5.29 -15.28 -14.26
N LEU A 245 -4.93 -14.34 -13.35
CA LEU A 245 -4.19 -13.13 -13.71
C LEU A 245 -2.67 -13.34 -13.75
N GLY A 246 -2.14 -14.44 -13.22
CA GLY A 246 -0.71 -14.75 -13.26
C GLY A 246 0.14 -13.88 -12.33
N PHE A 247 -0.43 -13.31 -11.27
CA PHE A 247 0.32 -12.45 -10.36
C PHE A 247 1.33 -13.22 -9.51
N GLU A 248 2.60 -12.87 -9.61
CA GLU A 248 3.70 -13.50 -8.86
C GLU A 248 4.27 -12.64 -7.73
N GLY A 249 3.85 -11.37 -7.64
CA GLY A 249 4.30 -10.42 -6.62
C GLY A 249 3.79 -10.75 -5.21
N VAL A 250 3.99 -9.83 -4.27
CA VAL A 250 3.56 -9.98 -2.88
C VAL A 250 2.08 -9.64 -2.70
N ILE A 251 1.39 -10.39 -1.86
CA ILE A 251 0.03 -10.07 -1.41
C ILE A 251 0.09 -9.65 0.06
N PHE A 252 -0.17 -8.38 0.35
CA PHE A 252 -0.41 -7.89 1.69
C PHE A 252 -1.87 -8.15 2.08
N SER A 253 -2.21 -8.29 3.36
CA SER A 253 -3.60 -8.04 3.77
C SER A 253 -3.83 -6.53 3.85
N ASP A 254 -5.08 -6.07 3.78
CA ASP A 254 -5.43 -4.78 4.37
C ASP A 254 -5.40 -4.89 5.90
N ASP A 255 -5.53 -3.77 6.63
CA ASP A 255 -5.43 -3.77 8.09
C ASP A 255 -6.47 -4.71 8.73
N LEU A 256 -5.99 -5.75 9.39
CA LEU A 256 -6.83 -6.71 10.12
C LEU A 256 -7.56 -6.07 11.32
N GLY A 257 -7.18 -4.86 11.74
CA GLY A 257 -7.87 -4.06 12.75
C GLY A 257 -9.17 -3.43 12.28
N MET A 258 -9.42 -3.34 10.96
CA MET A 258 -10.63 -2.74 10.39
C MET A 258 -11.89 -3.52 10.79
N GLN A 259 -13.01 -2.79 10.96
CA GLN A 259 -14.28 -3.40 11.42
C GLN A 259 -14.75 -4.51 10.48
N ALA A 260 -14.60 -4.34 9.17
CA ALA A 260 -14.94 -5.36 8.19
C ALA A 260 -14.20 -6.68 8.40
N ALA A 261 -12.96 -6.64 8.89
CA ALA A 261 -12.17 -7.83 9.20
C ALA A 261 -12.59 -8.46 10.54
N ARG A 262 -13.06 -7.67 11.51
CA ARG A 262 -13.38 -8.12 12.88
C ARG A 262 -14.46 -9.20 12.95
N GLU A 263 -15.39 -9.23 12.00
CA GLU A 263 -16.40 -10.27 11.91
C GLU A 263 -15.83 -11.66 11.62
N SER A 264 -14.58 -11.74 11.14
CA SER A 264 -13.88 -12.98 10.81
C SER A 264 -13.24 -13.69 12.03
N GLY A 265 -13.36 -13.13 13.24
CA GLY A 265 -12.89 -13.77 14.47
C GLY A 265 -11.87 -12.95 15.27
N SER A 266 -11.13 -13.59 16.17
CA SER A 266 -10.05 -12.97 16.95
C SER A 266 -8.91 -12.46 16.04
N PRO A 267 -8.02 -11.58 16.54
CA PRO A 267 -6.86 -11.13 15.76
C PRO A 267 -6.02 -12.30 15.20
N ALA A 268 -5.80 -13.35 15.98
CA ALA A 268 -5.10 -14.55 15.54
C ALA A 268 -5.87 -15.31 14.44
N ASP A 269 -7.20 -15.45 14.57
CA ASP A 269 -8.03 -16.10 13.54
C ASP A 269 -7.98 -15.34 12.22
N ARG A 270 -8.05 -14.01 12.27
CA ARG A 270 -7.95 -13.15 11.07
C ARG A 270 -6.61 -13.29 10.37
N ALA A 271 -5.51 -13.28 11.12
CA ALA A 271 -4.18 -13.52 10.58
C ALA A 271 -4.06 -14.92 9.96
N ALA A 272 -4.56 -15.96 10.65
CA ALA A 272 -4.60 -17.32 10.13
C ALA A 272 -5.38 -17.43 8.80
N LYS A 273 -6.57 -16.80 8.73
CA LYS A 273 -7.40 -16.78 7.52
C LYS A 273 -6.72 -16.07 6.36
N ALA A 274 -6.18 -14.86 6.57
CA ALA A 274 -5.51 -14.09 5.53
C ALA A 274 -4.30 -14.84 4.94
N LEU A 275 -3.45 -15.39 5.81
CA LEU A 275 -2.29 -16.19 5.36
C LEU A 275 -2.72 -17.47 4.64
N SER A 276 -3.72 -18.18 5.15
CA SER A 276 -4.26 -19.39 4.50
C SER A 276 -4.94 -19.08 3.17
N ALA A 277 -5.55 -17.91 3.02
CA ALA A 277 -6.12 -17.44 1.76
C ALA A 277 -5.04 -17.10 0.72
N GLY A 278 -3.82 -16.76 1.16
CA GLY A 278 -2.69 -16.52 0.25
C GLY A 278 -1.99 -15.18 0.42
N CYS A 279 -2.28 -14.41 1.47
CA CYS A 279 -1.46 -13.26 1.83
C CYS A 279 -0.05 -13.70 2.22
N ASP A 280 0.94 -12.93 1.81
CA ASP A 280 2.35 -13.13 2.16
C ASP A 280 2.73 -12.39 3.47
N MET A 281 2.04 -11.28 3.76
CA MET A 281 2.21 -10.46 4.96
C MET A 281 0.86 -9.91 5.41
N VAL A 282 0.62 -9.91 6.72
CA VAL A 282 -0.58 -9.34 7.33
C VAL A 282 -0.27 -8.04 8.05
N LEU A 283 -1.20 -7.08 7.98
CA LEU A 283 -1.13 -5.80 8.68
C LEU A 283 -2.02 -5.83 9.92
N SER A 284 -1.46 -5.44 11.07
CA SER A 284 -2.21 -5.27 12.31
C SER A 284 -1.86 -3.92 12.92
N CYS A 285 -2.74 -2.93 12.71
CA CYS A 285 -2.49 -1.53 13.00
C CYS A 285 -3.48 -0.98 14.03
N ASN A 286 -3.04 0.10 14.72
CA ASN A 286 -3.88 0.89 15.63
C ASN A 286 -4.48 0.12 16.83
N ASP A 287 -3.99 -1.09 17.10
CA ASP A 287 -4.42 -1.95 18.20
C ASP A 287 -3.24 -2.80 18.66
N ARG A 288 -2.56 -2.33 19.70
CA ARG A 288 -1.35 -3.00 20.23
C ARG A 288 -1.65 -4.41 20.74
N GLU A 289 -2.79 -4.61 21.39
CA GLU A 289 -3.17 -5.93 21.93
C GLU A 289 -3.42 -6.92 20.79
N ALA A 290 -4.09 -6.46 19.73
CA ALA A 290 -4.29 -7.26 18.52
C ALA A 290 -2.95 -7.60 17.84
N ALA A 291 -2.04 -6.64 17.70
CA ALA A 291 -0.72 -6.88 17.11
C ALA A 291 0.11 -7.90 17.90
N LEU A 292 0.07 -7.84 19.24
CA LEU A 292 0.72 -8.82 20.09
C LEU A 292 0.09 -10.21 19.94
N ALA A 293 -1.25 -10.31 19.90
CA ALA A 293 -1.94 -11.59 19.72
C ALA A 293 -1.61 -12.24 18.35
N VAL A 294 -1.49 -11.43 17.30
CA VAL A 294 -1.04 -11.90 15.97
C VAL A 294 0.42 -12.36 16.02
N ALA A 295 1.30 -11.58 16.65
CA ALA A 295 2.70 -11.95 16.80
C ALA A 295 2.89 -13.27 17.56
N ASP A 296 2.14 -13.47 18.67
CA ASP A 296 2.18 -14.71 19.47
C ASP A 296 1.65 -15.91 18.67
N TYR A 297 0.60 -15.71 17.87
CA TYR A 297 0.09 -16.74 16.97
C TYR A 297 1.14 -17.14 15.92
N LEU A 298 1.81 -16.16 15.31
CA LEU A 298 2.82 -16.42 14.28
C LEU A 298 4.07 -17.10 14.86
N ASP A 299 4.55 -16.70 16.03
CA ASP A 299 5.68 -17.37 16.70
C ASP A 299 5.37 -18.86 16.98
N ALA A 300 4.11 -19.17 17.29
CA ALA A 300 3.69 -20.55 17.57
C ALA A 300 3.49 -21.41 16.31
N ASN A 301 3.17 -20.79 15.15
CA ASN A 301 2.68 -21.52 13.97
C ASN A 301 3.46 -21.27 12.67
N HIS A 302 4.26 -20.20 12.59
CA HIS A 302 4.94 -19.77 11.36
C HIS A 302 6.40 -19.36 11.67
N SER A 303 7.24 -20.35 11.94
CA SER A 303 8.66 -20.12 12.29
C SER A 303 9.54 -19.75 11.08
N GLU A 304 9.08 -20.00 9.86
CA GLU A 304 9.82 -19.68 8.62
C GLU A 304 9.28 -18.39 8.03
N GLY A 305 10.17 -17.41 7.81
CA GLY A 305 9.83 -16.17 7.13
C GLY A 305 9.56 -16.38 5.63
N ASN A 306 9.08 -15.34 4.96
CA ASN A 306 8.74 -15.38 3.53
C ASN A 306 9.83 -14.70 2.69
N TYR A 307 10.48 -15.48 1.82
CA TYR A 307 11.51 -14.97 0.89
C TYR A 307 10.96 -14.01 -0.19
N ARG A 308 9.66 -14.10 -0.50
CA ARG A 308 9.03 -13.19 -1.46
C ARG A 308 9.05 -11.75 -0.96
N LEU A 309 8.91 -11.57 0.36
CA LEU A 309 8.92 -10.26 1.01
C LEU A 309 10.28 -9.54 0.89
N SER A 310 11.39 -10.28 0.88
CA SER A 310 12.72 -9.66 0.77
C SER A 310 12.95 -8.90 -0.54
N LYS A 311 12.17 -9.21 -1.59
CA LYS A 311 12.20 -8.51 -2.88
C LYS A 311 11.58 -7.11 -2.83
N LEU A 312 10.84 -6.78 -1.78
CA LEU A 312 10.16 -5.50 -1.64
C LEU A 312 11.05 -4.39 -1.07
N ARG A 313 12.26 -4.71 -0.62
CA ARG A 313 13.17 -3.67 -0.16
C ARG A 313 13.53 -2.75 -1.30
N ALA A 314 13.39 -1.46 -1.03
CA ALA A 314 13.73 -0.44 -2.01
C ALA A 314 15.21 -0.53 -2.42
N THR A 315 15.45 -0.26 -3.68
CA THR A 315 16.79 -0.04 -4.22
C THR A 315 16.85 1.40 -4.73
N PRO A 316 17.06 2.40 -3.82
CA PRO A 316 16.97 3.81 -4.18
C PRO A 316 17.92 4.15 -5.33
N ALA A 317 17.44 4.93 -6.29
CA ALA A 317 18.25 5.46 -7.37
C ALA A 317 19.41 6.32 -6.81
N ALA A 318 20.52 6.42 -7.52
CA ALA A 318 21.76 7.04 -7.02
C ALA A 318 21.59 8.53 -6.65
N ASP A 319 20.67 9.24 -7.26
CA ASP A 319 20.35 10.65 -7.03
C ASP A 319 19.51 10.90 -5.76
N ILE A 320 18.95 9.86 -5.14
CA ILE A 320 18.13 10.00 -3.95
C ILE A 320 18.91 10.51 -2.72
N SER A 321 20.19 10.21 -2.63
CA SER A 321 21.02 10.68 -1.51
C SER A 321 21.21 12.21 -1.46
N ASP A 322 21.19 12.89 -2.63
CA ASP A 322 21.29 14.35 -2.76
C ASP A 322 20.04 14.95 -3.42
N LEU A 323 18.89 14.36 -3.13
CA LEU A 323 17.59 14.57 -3.78
C LEU A 323 17.27 16.05 -4.04
N TYR A 324 17.31 16.86 -2.99
CA TYR A 324 16.83 18.24 -3.01
C TYR A 324 17.69 19.20 -3.86
N ASN A 325 18.92 18.79 -4.22
CA ASN A 325 19.83 19.56 -5.06
C ASN A 325 19.78 19.15 -6.54
N THR A 326 18.99 18.14 -6.91
CA THR A 326 18.92 17.65 -8.28
C THR A 326 17.99 18.52 -9.16
N GLU A 327 18.37 18.68 -10.44
CA GLU A 327 17.51 19.37 -11.43
C GLU A 327 16.17 18.65 -11.63
N LYS A 328 16.19 17.30 -11.55
CA LYS A 328 15.00 16.46 -11.67
C LYS A 328 14.00 16.77 -10.55
N TRP A 329 14.49 16.90 -9.29
CA TRP A 329 13.64 17.28 -8.16
C TRP A 329 12.99 18.64 -8.37
N GLN A 330 13.78 19.65 -8.73
CA GLN A 330 13.29 21.02 -8.94
C GLN A 330 12.26 21.06 -10.07
N ALA A 331 12.51 20.38 -11.19
CA ALA A 331 11.58 20.33 -12.31
C ALA A 331 10.26 19.64 -11.93
N ALA A 332 10.32 18.48 -11.29
CA ALA A 332 9.13 17.71 -10.90
C ALA A 332 8.29 18.45 -9.86
N THR A 333 8.91 19.05 -8.83
CA THR A 333 8.19 19.79 -7.79
C THR A 333 7.52 21.05 -8.32
N ASN A 334 8.14 21.75 -9.30
CA ASN A 334 7.52 22.88 -9.98
C ASN A 334 6.29 22.45 -10.79
N GLN A 335 6.34 21.31 -11.48
CA GLN A 335 5.18 20.76 -12.19
C GLN A 335 4.02 20.44 -11.23
N ILE A 336 4.31 19.84 -10.07
CA ILE A 336 3.31 19.49 -9.05
C ILE A 336 2.70 20.75 -8.44
N ALA A 337 3.50 21.75 -8.11
CA ALA A 337 3.02 23.00 -7.54
C ALA A 337 1.97 23.70 -8.44
N ALA A 338 2.11 23.59 -9.75
CA ALA A 338 1.15 24.11 -10.70
C ALA A 338 -0.20 23.35 -10.74
N LEU A 339 -0.27 22.14 -10.17
CA LEU A 339 -1.52 21.38 -10.06
C LEU A 339 -2.28 21.67 -8.77
N VAL A 340 -1.59 22.15 -7.73
CA VAL A 340 -2.14 22.35 -6.39
C VAL A 340 -2.55 23.82 -6.18
N SER A 341 -2.07 24.73 -7.03
CA SER A 341 -2.42 26.16 -7.06
C SER A 341 -3.79 26.41 -7.73
#